data_da665201b34e2b0a8de1a87696da6f45
#
_entry.id   da665201b34e2b0a8de1a87696da6f45
#
_cell.length_a   1.000
_cell.length_b   1.000
_cell.length_c   1.000
_cell.angle_alpha   90.00
_cell.angle_beta   90.00
_cell.angle_gamma   90.00
#
_symmetry.space_group_name_H-M   'P 1'
#
loop_
_entity.id
_entity.type
_entity.pdbx_description
1 polymer ?
#
loop_
_entity_poly.entity_id
_entity_poly.type
_entity_poly.pdbx_seq_one_letter_code
_entity_poly.pdbx_strand_id
1 'polypeptide(L)'
;MKYIWERKDWFDFKYDDAVLLKPLSGLRVLQGKLLGRVSSLDIKLEVEAQGAILAEETVRTAEIEGQKLDREAVRSSVAMRLGLPPGVGAHDRSIDGLVDVLLDAVRFYEKPLTMKRLNGWHAALFPSG
;
A
#
# COMPACT_ATOMS: atom_id res chain seq x y z
N MET A 1 2.59 -16.54 29.57
CA MET A 1 3.23 -16.45 28.24
C MET A 1 3.77 -15.03 28.14
N LYS A 2 5.08 -14.84 27.91
CA LYS A 2 5.63 -13.48 27.74
C LYS A 2 5.41 -13.04 26.29
N TYR A 3 4.99 -11.82 26.11
CA TYR A 3 4.90 -11.22 24.78
C TYR A 3 6.28 -10.96 24.18
N ILE A 4 6.39 -10.90 22.85
CA ILE A 4 7.68 -10.74 22.16
C ILE A 4 8.40 -9.44 22.58
N TRP A 5 7.64 -8.35 22.78
CA TRP A 5 8.19 -7.04 23.21
C TRP A 5 8.66 -6.98 24.67
N GLU A 6 8.33 -7.97 25.48
CA GLU A 6 8.85 -8.09 26.86
C GLU A 6 10.26 -8.69 26.93
N ARG A 7 10.77 -9.19 25.81
CA ARG A 7 12.12 -9.71 25.69
C ARG A 7 13.09 -8.58 25.48
N LYS A 8 14.27 -8.63 26.13
CA LYS A 8 15.33 -7.63 25.95
C LYS A 8 15.90 -7.60 24.51
N ASP A 9 15.80 -8.72 23.82
CA ASP A 9 16.32 -8.98 22.45
C ASP A 9 15.21 -9.10 21.41
N TRP A 10 14.02 -8.54 21.67
CA TRP A 10 12.84 -8.72 20.80
C TRP A 10 13.03 -8.21 19.37
N PHE A 11 13.95 -7.28 19.15
CA PHE A 11 14.29 -6.74 17.82
C PHE A 11 15.42 -7.51 17.13
N ASP A 12 16.12 -8.46 17.83
CA ASP A 12 17.17 -9.32 17.27
C ASP A 12 16.54 -10.62 16.74
N PHE A 13 15.95 -10.53 15.56
CA PHE A 13 15.29 -11.67 14.90
C PHE A 13 16.34 -12.63 14.35
N LYS A 14 16.37 -13.86 14.89
CA LYS A 14 17.23 -14.93 14.40
C LYS A 14 16.43 -15.88 13.52
N TYR A 15 16.96 -16.22 12.38
CA TYR A 15 16.37 -17.15 11.44
C TYR A 15 17.44 -18.05 10.83
N ASP A 16 17.01 -19.19 10.27
CA ASP A 16 17.86 -20.14 9.59
C ASP A 16 17.72 -19.96 8.09
N ASP A 17 18.76 -19.45 7.44
CA ASP A 17 18.80 -19.19 6.00
C ASP A 17 18.56 -20.49 5.19
N ALA A 18 19.07 -21.62 5.64
CA ALA A 18 18.92 -22.89 4.93
C ALA A 18 17.45 -23.35 4.91
N VAL A 19 16.74 -23.14 6.03
CA VAL A 19 15.30 -23.44 6.13
C VAL A 19 14.47 -22.51 5.26
N LEU A 20 14.84 -21.24 5.19
CA LEU A 20 14.09 -20.22 4.44
C LEU A 20 14.37 -20.22 2.94
N LEU A 21 15.53 -20.70 2.50
CA LEU A 21 15.93 -20.64 1.08
C LEU A 21 14.92 -21.28 0.13
N LYS A 22 14.44 -22.48 0.44
CA LYS A 22 13.50 -23.22 -0.43
C LYS A 22 12.13 -22.50 -0.56
N PRO A 23 11.44 -22.11 0.54
CA PRO A 23 10.16 -21.41 0.42
C PRO A 23 10.31 -20.04 -0.22
N LEU A 24 11.39 -19.29 0.06
CA LEU A 24 11.65 -18.00 -0.56
C LEU A 24 11.90 -18.11 -2.06
N SER A 25 12.67 -19.13 -2.49
CA SER A 25 12.89 -19.40 -3.92
C SER A 25 11.59 -19.73 -4.63
N GLY A 26 10.73 -20.55 -4.02
CA GLY A 26 9.41 -20.87 -4.55
C GLY A 26 8.52 -19.62 -4.68
N LEU A 27 8.51 -18.76 -3.68
CA LEU A 27 7.79 -17.48 -3.69
C LEU A 27 8.30 -16.56 -4.82
N ARG A 28 9.63 -16.44 -5.00
CA ARG A 28 10.23 -15.64 -6.08
C ARG A 28 9.84 -16.14 -7.47
N VAL A 29 9.76 -17.45 -7.67
CA VAL A 29 9.28 -18.02 -8.94
C VAL A 29 7.81 -17.65 -9.20
N LEU A 30 6.95 -17.74 -8.19
CA LEU A 30 5.54 -17.36 -8.31
C LEU A 30 5.39 -15.85 -8.58
N GLN A 31 6.14 -15.02 -7.88
CA GLN A 31 6.19 -13.58 -8.11
C GLN A 31 6.63 -13.28 -9.55
N GLY A 32 7.70 -13.91 -10.04
CA GLY A 32 8.18 -13.72 -11.40
C GLY A 32 7.14 -14.12 -12.46
N LYS A 33 6.40 -15.23 -12.24
CA LYS A 33 5.31 -15.64 -13.13
C LYS A 33 4.16 -14.63 -13.14
N LEU A 34 3.79 -14.09 -11.98
CA LEU A 34 2.76 -13.07 -11.87
C LEU A 34 3.17 -11.80 -12.61
N LEU A 35 4.37 -11.28 -12.32
CA LEU A 35 4.90 -10.07 -12.97
C LEU A 35 5.00 -10.25 -14.49
N GLY A 36 5.44 -11.43 -14.97
CA GLY A 36 5.49 -11.72 -16.40
C GLY A 36 4.11 -11.72 -17.06
N ARG A 37 3.06 -12.14 -16.37
CA ARG A 37 1.68 -12.05 -16.87
C ARG A 37 1.19 -10.60 -16.90
N VAL A 38 1.46 -9.84 -15.85
CA VAL A 38 1.06 -8.43 -15.77
C VAL A 38 1.76 -7.61 -16.84
N SER A 39 3.07 -7.80 -17.07
CA SER A 39 3.83 -7.09 -18.09
C SER A 39 3.42 -7.40 -19.54
N SER A 40 2.62 -8.45 -19.75
CA SER A 40 2.04 -8.77 -21.07
C SER A 40 0.69 -8.07 -21.33
N LEU A 41 0.15 -7.37 -20.33
CA LEU A 41 -1.08 -6.58 -20.50
C LEU A 41 -0.78 -5.27 -21.24
N ASP A 42 -1.82 -4.71 -21.87
CA ASP A 42 -1.78 -3.33 -22.34
C ASP A 42 -1.53 -2.38 -21.16
N ILE A 43 -0.72 -1.33 -21.38
CA ILE A 43 -0.33 -0.36 -20.35
C ILE A 43 -1.55 0.25 -19.66
N LYS A 44 -2.60 0.55 -20.42
CA LYS A 44 -3.84 1.10 -19.85
C LYS A 44 -4.51 0.10 -18.92
N LEU A 45 -4.60 -1.16 -19.32
CA LEU A 45 -5.20 -2.24 -18.52
C LEU A 45 -4.37 -2.51 -17.26
N GLU A 46 -3.04 -2.40 -17.34
CA GLU A 46 -2.15 -2.50 -16.19
C GLU A 46 -2.45 -1.40 -15.16
N VAL A 47 -2.55 -0.14 -15.60
CA VAL A 47 -2.84 1.00 -14.71
C VAL A 47 -4.25 0.90 -14.10
N GLU A 48 -5.25 0.46 -14.88
CA GLU A 48 -6.60 0.21 -14.37
C GLU A 48 -6.61 -0.90 -13.30
N ALA A 49 -5.88 -2.00 -13.53
CA ALA A 49 -5.76 -3.08 -12.54
C ALA A 49 -5.04 -2.62 -11.26
N GLN A 50 -3.96 -1.86 -11.39
CA GLN A 50 -3.28 -1.25 -10.23
C GLN A 50 -4.22 -0.34 -9.46
N GLY A 51 -5.01 0.48 -10.15
CA GLY A 51 -5.99 1.37 -9.54
C GLY A 51 -7.06 0.62 -8.76
N ALA A 52 -7.59 -0.47 -9.32
CA ALA A 52 -8.59 -1.30 -8.65
C ALA A 52 -8.04 -1.97 -7.37
N ILE A 53 -6.81 -2.50 -7.42
CA ILE A 53 -6.14 -3.12 -6.28
C ILE A 53 -5.90 -2.06 -5.19
N LEU A 54 -5.35 -0.90 -5.54
CA LEU A 54 -5.07 0.17 -4.59
C LEU A 54 -6.33 0.71 -3.93
N ALA A 55 -7.41 0.86 -4.68
CA ALA A 55 -8.69 1.31 -4.12
C ALA A 55 -9.27 0.28 -3.12
N GLU A 56 -9.22 -1.01 -3.46
CA GLU A 56 -9.67 -2.06 -2.53
C GLU A 56 -8.80 -2.13 -1.28
N GLU A 57 -7.47 -2.04 -1.43
CA GLU A 57 -6.52 -2.01 -0.31
C GLU A 57 -6.77 -0.83 0.62
N THR A 58 -7.00 0.37 0.06
CA THR A 58 -7.35 1.58 0.81
C THR A 58 -8.60 1.38 1.66
N VAL A 59 -9.67 0.83 1.06
CA VAL A 59 -10.93 0.58 1.76
C VAL A 59 -10.74 -0.46 2.86
N ARG A 60 -10.06 -1.58 2.57
CA ARG A 60 -9.83 -2.66 3.55
C ARG A 60 -8.98 -2.22 4.72
N THR A 61 -7.93 -1.46 4.48
CA THR A 61 -7.08 -0.91 5.54
C THR A 61 -7.88 0.01 6.46
N ALA A 62 -8.71 0.89 5.90
CA ALA A 62 -9.59 1.75 6.69
C ALA A 62 -10.65 0.96 7.49
N GLU A 63 -11.24 -0.09 6.90
CA GLU A 63 -12.18 -0.98 7.58
C GLU A 63 -11.55 -1.67 8.80
N ILE A 64 -10.29 -2.09 8.73
CA ILE A 64 -9.54 -2.68 9.85
C ILE A 64 -9.41 -1.68 11.02
N GLU A 65 -9.21 -0.40 10.70
CA GLU A 65 -9.15 0.70 11.68
C GLU A 65 -10.54 1.20 12.11
N GLY A 66 -11.61 0.51 11.70
CA GLY A 66 -13.00 0.86 12.05
C GLY A 66 -13.58 2.05 11.28
N GLN A 67 -12.90 2.52 10.24
CA GLN A 67 -13.36 3.61 9.38
C GLN A 67 -14.14 3.07 8.18
N LYS A 68 -15.27 3.71 7.86
CA LYS A 68 -16.04 3.41 6.65
C LYS A 68 -15.79 4.51 5.62
N LEU A 69 -15.08 4.18 4.55
CA LEU A 69 -14.86 5.09 3.44
C LEU A 69 -15.90 4.87 2.34
N ASP A 70 -16.25 5.96 1.64
CA ASP A 70 -17.02 5.86 0.40
C ASP A 70 -16.14 5.25 -0.70
N ARG A 71 -16.53 4.08 -1.18
CA ARG A 71 -15.78 3.32 -2.20
C ARG A 71 -15.64 4.08 -3.51
N GLU A 72 -16.65 4.84 -3.91
CA GLU A 72 -16.60 5.62 -5.16
C GLU A 72 -15.69 6.84 -5.01
N ALA A 73 -15.67 7.50 -3.84
CA ALA A 73 -14.73 8.57 -3.55
C ALA A 73 -13.28 8.04 -3.55
N VAL A 74 -13.02 6.87 -2.96
CA VAL A 74 -11.69 6.23 -2.99
C VAL A 74 -11.27 5.90 -4.41
N ARG A 75 -12.13 5.27 -5.23
CA ARG A 75 -11.84 4.95 -6.63
C ARG A 75 -11.54 6.20 -7.45
N SER A 76 -12.32 7.26 -7.28
CA SER A 76 -12.11 8.54 -7.96
C SER A 76 -10.79 9.17 -7.58
N SER A 77 -10.45 9.18 -6.28
CA SER A 77 -9.19 9.70 -5.76
C SER A 77 -7.98 8.95 -6.30
N VAL A 78 -8.04 7.62 -6.31
CA VAL A 78 -6.99 6.76 -6.87
C VAL A 78 -6.84 6.97 -8.38
N ALA A 79 -7.96 7.00 -9.11
CA ALA A 79 -7.96 7.18 -10.57
C ALA A 79 -7.26 8.48 -10.97
N MET A 80 -7.59 9.60 -10.32
CA MET A 80 -6.95 10.89 -10.57
C MET A 80 -5.43 10.83 -10.44
N ARG A 81 -4.93 10.17 -9.39
CA ARG A 81 -3.48 10.07 -9.11
C ARG A 81 -2.74 9.14 -10.05
N LEU A 82 -3.46 8.22 -10.68
CA LEU A 82 -2.92 7.31 -11.70
C LEU A 82 -3.06 7.86 -13.12
N GLY A 83 -3.64 9.06 -13.29
CA GLY A 83 -3.90 9.63 -14.62
C GLY A 83 -5.04 8.95 -15.38
N LEU A 84 -5.91 8.23 -14.67
CA LEU A 84 -7.13 7.64 -15.21
C LEU A 84 -8.28 8.65 -15.15
N PRO A 85 -9.32 8.50 -15.96
CA PRO A 85 -10.54 9.30 -15.84
C PRO A 85 -11.12 9.18 -14.43
N PRO A 86 -11.40 10.30 -13.74
CA PRO A 86 -12.00 10.24 -12.41
C PRO A 86 -13.40 9.64 -12.47
N GLY A 87 -13.77 8.90 -11.42
CA GLY A 87 -15.12 8.41 -11.23
C GLY A 87 -16.09 9.52 -10.78
N VAL A 88 -17.32 9.14 -10.48
CA VAL A 88 -18.40 10.05 -10.00
C VAL A 88 -18.34 10.32 -8.49
N GLY A 89 -17.34 9.82 -7.78
CA GLY A 89 -17.22 9.95 -6.32
C GLY A 89 -16.99 11.40 -5.87
N ALA A 90 -17.55 11.76 -4.72
CA ALA A 90 -17.34 13.06 -4.11
C ALA A 90 -15.87 13.25 -3.71
N HIS A 91 -15.36 14.47 -3.85
CA HIS A 91 -14.01 14.80 -3.40
C HIS A 91 -13.98 14.89 -1.87
N ASP A 92 -13.11 14.10 -1.25
CA ASP A 92 -12.87 14.07 0.19
C ASP A 92 -11.36 14.18 0.48
N ARG A 93 -10.97 15.25 1.18
CA ARG A 93 -9.56 15.55 1.48
C ARG A 93 -8.92 14.47 2.36
N SER A 94 -9.68 13.83 3.24
CA SER A 94 -9.16 12.77 4.11
C SER A 94 -8.84 11.52 3.28
N ILE A 95 -9.71 11.17 2.34
CA ILE A 95 -9.49 10.08 1.40
C ILE A 95 -8.29 10.39 0.50
N ASP A 96 -8.20 11.60 0.00
CA ASP A 96 -7.09 12.06 -0.82
C ASP A 96 -5.75 11.93 -0.10
N GLY A 97 -5.69 12.39 1.15
CA GLY A 97 -4.50 12.28 1.98
C GLY A 97 -4.10 10.82 2.24
N LEU A 98 -5.07 9.94 2.52
CA LEU A 98 -4.82 8.52 2.72
C LEU A 98 -4.27 7.86 1.44
N VAL A 99 -4.86 8.15 0.29
CA VAL A 99 -4.40 7.63 -1.01
C VAL A 99 -2.99 8.14 -1.34
N ASP A 100 -2.69 9.42 -1.05
CA ASP A 100 -1.34 9.99 -1.24
C ASP A 100 -0.29 9.26 -0.40
N VAL A 101 -0.58 8.99 0.87
CA VAL A 101 0.32 8.26 1.76
C VAL A 101 0.55 6.83 1.27
N LEU A 102 -0.51 6.12 0.88
CA LEU A 102 -0.39 4.75 0.36
C LEU A 102 0.43 4.70 -0.93
N LEU A 103 0.17 5.63 -1.86
CA LEU A 103 0.94 5.71 -3.11
C LEU A 103 2.41 6.03 -2.86
N ASP A 104 2.70 6.98 -1.97
CA ASP A 104 4.08 7.32 -1.62
C ASP A 104 4.78 6.11 -0.98
N ALA A 105 4.13 5.41 -0.06
CA ALA A 105 4.68 4.24 0.61
C ALA A 105 4.97 3.10 -0.37
N VAL A 106 4.06 2.82 -1.30
CA VAL A 106 4.19 1.70 -2.25
C VAL A 106 5.16 2.02 -3.39
N ARG A 107 5.08 3.23 -3.98
CA ARG A 107 5.92 3.59 -5.13
C ARG A 107 7.33 3.98 -4.74
N PHE A 108 7.50 4.52 -3.55
CA PHE A 108 8.80 5.02 -3.08
C PHE A 108 9.29 4.28 -1.83
N TYR A 109 9.00 2.99 -1.73
CA TYR A 109 9.41 2.15 -0.60
C TYR A 109 10.93 2.10 -0.39
N GLU A 110 11.73 2.29 -1.46
CA GLU A 110 13.19 2.35 -1.40
C GLU A 110 13.73 3.67 -0.84
N LYS A 111 12.91 4.74 -0.81
CA LYS A 111 13.34 6.02 -0.26
C LYS A 111 13.44 5.94 1.26
N PRO A 112 14.46 6.58 1.87
CA PRO A 112 14.59 6.63 3.32
C PRO A 112 13.35 7.15 4.03
N LEU A 113 12.97 6.50 5.13
CA LEU A 113 11.93 6.96 6.02
C LEU A 113 12.50 8.06 6.93
N THR A 114 12.34 9.32 6.53
CA THR A 114 12.83 10.48 7.26
C THR A 114 11.71 11.12 8.10
N MET A 115 12.08 11.90 9.13
CA MET A 115 11.10 12.69 9.91
C MET A 115 10.29 13.64 9.01
N LYS A 116 10.92 14.23 7.99
CA LYS A 116 10.21 15.08 7.01
C LYS A 116 9.13 14.30 6.26
N ARG A 117 9.43 13.05 5.86
CA ARG A 117 8.47 12.18 5.15
C ARG A 117 7.33 11.78 6.07
N LEU A 118 7.63 11.37 7.31
CA LEU A 118 6.62 11.04 8.32
C LEU A 118 5.70 12.22 8.65
N ASN A 119 6.27 13.40 8.86
CA ASN A 119 5.49 14.61 9.11
C ASN A 119 4.62 14.97 7.90
N GLY A 120 5.11 14.77 6.67
CA GLY A 120 4.33 14.94 5.45
C GLY A 120 3.13 13.97 5.38
N TRP A 121 3.34 12.71 5.71
CA TRP A 121 2.27 11.72 5.79
C TRP A 121 1.24 12.08 6.86
N HIS A 122 1.71 12.49 8.05
CA HIS A 122 0.81 12.92 9.12
C HIS A 122 -0.05 14.12 8.67
N ALA A 123 0.55 15.13 8.06
CA ALA A 123 -0.20 16.29 7.56
C ALA A 123 -1.20 15.93 6.46
N ALA A 124 -0.91 14.92 5.63
CA ALA A 124 -1.84 14.43 4.61
C ALA A 124 -3.04 13.68 5.23
N LEU A 125 -2.78 12.87 6.27
CA LEU A 125 -3.83 12.11 6.97
C LEU A 125 -4.73 13.00 7.85
N PHE A 126 -4.20 14.12 8.36
CA PHE A 126 -4.90 15.03 9.28
C PHE A 126 -4.87 16.46 8.74
N PRO A 127 -5.60 16.75 7.64
CA PRO A 127 -5.55 18.04 6.96
C PRO A 127 -6.14 19.21 7.75
N SER A 128 -6.84 18.92 8.84
CA SER A 128 -7.46 19.90 9.75
C SER A 128 -6.80 19.96 11.13
N GLY A 129 -5.67 19.27 11.30
CA GLY A 129 -4.96 19.05 12.57
C GLY A 129 -4.32 20.24 13.21
#